data_cd8ba234e040392b1c4b65dd59b6daca
#
_entry.id   cd8ba234e040392b1c4b65dd59b6daca
#
_cell.length_a   1.000
_cell.length_b   1.000
_cell.length_c   1.000
_cell.angle_alpha   90.00
_cell.angle_beta   90.00
_cell.angle_gamma   90.00
#
_symmetry.space_group_name_H-M   'P 1'
#
loop_
_entity.id
_entity.type
_entity.pdbx_description
1 polymer ?
#
loop_
_entity_poly.entity_id
_entity_poly.type
_entity_poly.pdbx_seq_one_letter_code
_entity_poly.pdbx_strand_id
1 'polypeptide(L)'
;MLVLAVIASLIGLVLACNQSSKEDVTAAKPTQEELVKRGEYLVTIMGCNDCHTPKVMGPNGPELDPTRLLSGHPAEMPLAKIDTALLKDWVLFTPILTAGIGPWGVSYAANLTPDETGLGNWTEAQFKKAIKEGKSKGMDGTRPLLPPMPWQNFVNISDEDVSAMFAYLQSIKPIANIVPNPQPLSAVSQ
;
A
#
# COMPACT_ATOMS: atom_id res chain seq x y z
N MET A 1 72.84 -6.67 4.98
CA MET A 1 71.89 -6.70 6.12
C MET A 1 70.82 -5.56 6.08
N LEU A 2 71.16 -4.37 5.60
CA LEU A 2 70.25 -3.22 5.58
C LEU A 2 69.03 -3.43 4.65
N VAL A 3 69.21 -4.06 3.47
CA VAL A 3 68.15 -4.29 2.47
C VAL A 3 67.09 -5.30 2.93
N LEU A 4 67.48 -6.34 3.65
CA LEU A 4 66.56 -7.32 4.23
C LEU A 4 65.66 -6.74 5.30
N ALA A 5 66.16 -5.77 6.10
CA ALA A 5 65.38 -5.12 7.14
C ALA A 5 64.31 -4.20 6.56
N VAL A 6 64.55 -3.52 5.44
CA VAL A 6 63.60 -2.66 4.77
C VAL A 6 62.47 -3.47 4.13
N ILE A 7 62.76 -4.63 3.54
CA ILE A 7 61.75 -5.51 2.93
C ILE A 7 60.83 -6.11 4.00
N ALA A 8 61.35 -6.48 5.16
CA ALA A 8 60.54 -6.99 6.28
C ALA A 8 59.58 -5.93 6.84
N SER A 9 60.00 -4.66 6.90
CA SER A 9 59.14 -3.53 7.33
C SER A 9 58.04 -3.21 6.35
N LEU A 10 58.26 -3.31 5.05
CA LEU A 10 57.27 -3.08 4.02
C LEU A 10 56.17 -4.16 3.97
N ILE A 11 56.53 -5.43 4.22
CA ILE A 11 55.61 -6.56 4.29
C ILE A 11 54.68 -6.42 5.52
N GLY A 12 55.20 -5.97 6.66
CA GLY A 12 54.40 -5.70 7.86
C GLY A 12 53.36 -4.62 7.69
N LEU A 13 53.64 -3.59 6.90
CA LEU A 13 52.69 -2.50 6.64
C LEU A 13 51.50 -2.91 5.72
N VAL A 14 51.77 -3.82 4.78
CA VAL A 14 50.73 -4.29 3.83
C VAL A 14 49.75 -5.27 4.53
N LEU A 15 50.20 -6.03 5.51
CA LEU A 15 49.37 -6.94 6.29
C LEU A 15 48.44 -6.21 7.29
N ALA A 16 48.84 -5.04 7.79
CA ALA A 16 48.03 -4.25 8.73
C ALA A 16 46.82 -3.56 8.06
N CYS A 17 46.86 -3.33 6.73
CA CYS A 17 45.72 -2.73 6.02
C CYS A 17 44.62 -3.73 5.62
N ASN A 18 44.79 -5.02 5.84
CA ASN A 18 43.83 -6.05 5.42
C ASN A 18 42.99 -6.64 6.58
N GLN A 19 43.11 -6.08 7.78
CA GLN A 19 42.11 -6.27 8.85
C GLN A 19 41.03 -5.21 8.75
N SER A 20 40.30 -5.22 7.63
CA SER A 20 38.95 -4.72 7.63
C SER A 20 38.16 -5.67 8.55
N SER A 21 38.03 -5.28 9.81
CA SER A 21 37.05 -5.88 10.70
C SER A 21 35.70 -5.83 9.97
N LYS A 22 35.22 -6.97 9.49
CA LYS A 22 33.80 -7.16 9.25
C LYS A 22 33.17 -7.00 10.63
N GLU A 23 32.93 -5.76 11.05
CA GLU A 23 31.87 -5.51 11.99
C GLU A 23 30.63 -6.08 11.31
N ASP A 24 30.15 -7.17 11.82
CA ASP A 24 28.84 -7.71 11.56
C ASP A 24 27.88 -6.66 12.14
N VAL A 25 27.65 -5.59 11.33
CA VAL A 25 26.62 -4.60 11.62
C VAL A 25 25.32 -5.36 11.46
N THR A 26 24.92 -6.11 12.48
CA THR A 26 23.55 -6.53 12.65
C THR A 26 22.74 -5.22 12.63
N ALA A 27 22.19 -4.88 11.48
CA ALA A 27 21.38 -3.68 11.32
C ALA A 27 20.34 -3.71 12.45
N ALA A 28 20.38 -2.71 13.31
CA ALA A 28 19.45 -2.62 14.43
C ALA A 28 18.03 -2.67 13.84
N LYS A 29 17.16 -3.47 14.48
CA LYS A 29 15.76 -3.56 14.04
C LYS A 29 15.15 -2.15 14.08
N PRO A 30 14.45 -1.72 13.01
CA PRO A 30 13.89 -0.40 12.96
C PRO A 30 12.92 -0.16 14.13
N THR A 31 12.93 1.03 14.66
CA THR A 31 11.99 1.49 15.69
C THR A 31 10.58 1.61 15.09
N GLN A 32 9.57 1.65 15.95
CA GLN A 32 8.19 1.86 15.53
C GLN A 32 8.02 3.19 14.77
N GLU A 33 8.70 4.25 15.20
CA GLU A 33 8.66 5.56 14.54
C GLU A 33 9.26 5.51 13.13
N GLU A 34 10.38 4.84 12.96
CA GLU A 34 11.00 4.63 11.65
C GLU A 34 10.12 3.82 10.71
N LEU A 35 9.46 2.76 11.22
CA LEU A 35 8.49 1.98 10.45
C LEU A 35 7.31 2.85 10.00
N VAL A 36 6.71 3.62 10.90
CA VAL A 36 5.57 4.51 10.57
C VAL A 36 5.97 5.52 9.51
N LYS A 37 7.12 6.19 9.66
CA LYS A 37 7.63 7.17 8.69
C LYS A 37 7.91 6.55 7.32
N ARG A 38 8.52 5.36 7.30
CA ARG A 38 8.75 4.60 6.06
C ARG A 38 7.43 4.20 5.41
N GLY A 39 6.46 3.74 6.21
CA GLY A 39 5.14 3.35 5.74
C GLY A 39 4.34 4.52 5.15
N GLU A 40 4.37 5.69 5.78
CA GLU A 40 3.76 6.91 5.25
C GLU A 40 4.31 7.26 3.87
N TYR A 41 5.63 7.26 3.74
CA TYR A 41 6.29 7.49 2.45
C TYR A 41 5.81 6.50 1.39
N LEU A 42 5.81 5.19 1.69
CA LEU A 42 5.39 4.15 0.77
C LEU A 42 3.92 4.28 0.36
N VAL A 43 3.01 4.41 1.32
CA VAL A 43 1.57 4.57 1.07
C VAL A 43 1.30 5.80 0.19
N THR A 44 2.10 6.86 0.37
CA THR A 44 1.98 8.09 -0.44
C THR A 44 2.49 7.87 -1.86
N ILE A 45 3.73 7.40 -2.05
CA ILE A 45 4.32 7.28 -3.40
C ILE A 45 3.72 6.16 -4.23
N MET A 46 3.14 5.13 -3.58
CA MET A 46 2.43 4.04 -4.26
C MET A 46 1.00 4.42 -4.66
N GLY A 47 0.57 5.66 -4.39
CA GLY A 47 -0.72 6.19 -4.82
C GLY A 47 -1.93 5.61 -4.11
N CYS A 48 -1.78 5.07 -2.89
CA CYS A 48 -2.92 4.48 -2.16
C CYS A 48 -4.05 5.51 -1.95
N ASN A 49 -3.68 6.77 -1.71
CA ASN A 49 -4.63 7.88 -1.57
C ASN A 49 -5.44 8.17 -2.83
N ASP A 50 -4.95 7.80 -4.02
CA ASP A 50 -5.63 8.12 -5.28
C ASP A 50 -7.00 7.47 -5.37
N CYS A 51 -7.13 6.24 -4.84
CA CYS A 51 -8.40 5.51 -4.80
C CYS A 51 -8.98 5.40 -3.38
N HIS A 52 -8.15 5.29 -2.34
CA HIS A 52 -8.62 5.00 -0.98
C HIS A 52 -8.99 6.25 -0.17
N THR A 53 -8.76 7.46 -0.71
CA THR A 53 -9.22 8.72 -0.09
C THR A 53 -10.27 9.38 -0.99
N PRO A 54 -11.49 9.68 -0.49
CA PRO A 54 -12.47 10.47 -1.20
C PRO A 54 -11.91 11.82 -1.61
N LYS A 55 -12.50 12.41 -2.66
CA LYS A 55 -12.10 13.74 -3.14
C LYS A 55 -13.18 14.77 -2.82
N VAL A 56 -12.73 15.99 -2.54
CA VAL A 56 -13.54 17.21 -2.49
C VAL A 56 -13.13 18.12 -3.64
N MET A 57 -14.04 18.96 -4.10
CA MET A 57 -13.71 19.91 -5.15
C MET A 57 -12.97 21.11 -4.54
N GLY A 58 -11.72 21.25 -4.89
CA GLY A 58 -10.87 22.39 -4.55
C GLY A 58 -10.82 23.43 -5.67
N PRO A 59 -10.07 24.53 -5.48
CA PRO A 59 -9.93 25.60 -6.48
C PRO A 59 -9.32 25.15 -7.80
N ASN A 60 -8.49 24.11 -7.78
CA ASN A 60 -7.76 23.61 -8.95
C ASN A 60 -8.30 22.24 -9.43
N GLY A 61 -9.42 21.79 -8.93
CA GLY A 61 -10.02 20.52 -9.25
C GLY A 61 -10.16 19.60 -8.04
N PRO A 62 -10.32 18.27 -8.26
CA PRO A 62 -10.46 17.31 -7.15
C PRO A 62 -9.20 17.24 -6.29
N GLU A 63 -9.36 17.40 -4.98
CA GLU A 63 -8.32 17.31 -3.97
C GLU A 63 -8.68 16.22 -2.95
N LEU A 64 -7.68 15.65 -2.26
CA LEU A 64 -7.93 14.68 -1.21
C LEU A 64 -8.76 15.31 -0.09
N ASP A 65 -9.81 14.61 0.36
CA ASP A 65 -10.55 15.02 1.57
C ASP A 65 -9.68 14.77 2.83
N PRO A 66 -9.15 15.80 3.48
CA PRO A 66 -8.27 15.62 4.64
C PRO A 66 -8.98 15.04 5.87
N THR A 67 -10.32 15.07 5.87
CA THR A 67 -11.12 14.52 6.97
C THR A 67 -11.39 13.03 6.81
N ARG A 68 -11.17 12.47 5.62
CA ARG A 68 -11.50 11.09 5.23
C ARG A 68 -10.30 10.36 4.59
N LEU A 69 -9.06 10.71 4.98
CA LEU A 69 -7.86 10.07 4.45
C LEU A 69 -7.92 8.55 4.61
N LEU A 70 -7.71 7.84 3.51
CA LEU A 70 -7.65 6.37 3.43
C LEU A 70 -8.91 5.65 3.93
N SER A 71 -10.05 6.35 4.05
CA SER A 71 -11.31 5.75 4.54
C SER A 71 -12.08 4.93 3.50
N GLY A 72 -11.62 4.89 2.24
CA GLY A 72 -12.29 4.16 1.17
C GLY A 72 -13.51 4.88 0.58
N HIS A 73 -14.33 4.13 -0.15
CA HIS A 73 -15.56 4.66 -0.75
C HIS A 73 -16.59 4.97 0.33
N PRO A 74 -17.17 6.20 0.36
CA PRO A 74 -18.17 6.56 1.35
C PRO A 74 -19.41 5.66 1.28
N ALA A 75 -19.77 5.05 2.41
CA ALA A 75 -20.88 4.10 2.48
C ALA A 75 -22.23 4.70 2.04
N GLU A 76 -22.40 6.00 2.31
CA GLU A 76 -23.61 6.77 2.01
C GLU A 76 -23.72 7.26 0.56
N MET A 77 -22.66 7.09 -0.25
CA MET A 77 -22.64 7.60 -1.62
C MET A 77 -23.22 6.57 -2.60
N PRO A 78 -24.41 6.80 -3.17
CA PRO A 78 -24.98 5.91 -4.16
C PRO A 78 -24.24 6.06 -5.50
N LEU A 79 -24.19 4.98 -6.27
CA LEU A 79 -23.73 5.05 -7.65
C LEU A 79 -24.87 5.45 -8.58
N ALA A 80 -24.56 6.32 -9.53
CA ALA A 80 -25.48 6.64 -10.63
C ALA A 80 -25.68 5.42 -11.53
N LYS A 81 -26.85 5.33 -12.15
CA LYS A 81 -27.10 4.39 -13.25
C LYS A 81 -26.32 4.82 -14.50
N ILE A 82 -25.80 3.85 -15.21
CA ILE A 82 -25.02 4.07 -16.43
C ILE A 82 -25.57 3.24 -17.59
N ASP A 83 -25.31 3.68 -18.81
CA ASP A 83 -25.42 2.81 -19.99
C ASP A 83 -24.24 1.84 -19.98
N THR A 84 -24.52 0.57 -19.71
CA THR A 84 -23.48 -0.47 -19.65
C THR A 84 -22.87 -0.79 -21.01
N ALA A 85 -23.43 -0.32 -22.13
CA ALA A 85 -22.80 -0.42 -23.45
C ALA A 85 -21.46 0.32 -23.50
N LEU A 86 -21.28 1.38 -22.70
CA LEU A 86 -20.01 2.12 -22.58
C LEU A 86 -18.87 1.22 -22.10
N LEU A 87 -19.14 0.20 -21.29
CA LEU A 87 -18.12 -0.68 -20.72
C LEU A 87 -17.51 -1.65 -21.74
N LYS A 88 -18.00 -1.65 -22.97
CA LYS A 88 -17.38 -2.38 -24.08
C LYS A 88 -16.01 -1.80 -24.45
N ASP A 89 -15.86 -0.47 -24.33
CA ASP A 89 -14.66 0.24 -24.75
C ASP A 89 -14.01 1.04 -23.60
N TRP A 90 -14.71 1.16 -22.46
CA TRP A 90 -14.29 2.04 -21.35
C TRP A 90 -14.34 1.33 -19.99
N VAL A 91 -13.48 1.80 -19.09
CA VAL A 91 -13.59 1.59 -17.65
C VAL A 91 -13.97 2.92 -17.02
N LEU A 92 -14.96 2.94 -16.16
CA LEU A 92 -15.49 4.16 -15.56
C LEU A 92 -15.10 4.25 -14.09
N PHE A 93 -14.90 5.48 -13.63
CA PHE A 93 -14.68 5.80 -12.22
C PHE A 93 -15.71 6.83 -11.75
N THR A 94 -16.03 6.76 -10.45
CA THR A 94 -16.76 7.88 -9.83
C THR A 94 -15.91 9.16 -9.84
N PRO A 95 -16.52 10.35 -9.79
CA PRO A 95 -15.76 11.61 -9.77
C PRO A 95 -14.78 11.74 -8.60
N ILE A 96 -15.04 11.03 -7.51
CA ILE A 96 -14.16 10.98 -6.33
C ILE A 96 -13.14 9.83 -6.37
N LEU A 97 -13.07 9.08 -7.47
CA LEU A 97 -12.13 7.99 -7.78
C LEU A 97 -12.16 6.78 -6.82
N THR A 98 -13.15 6.67 -5.94
CA THR A 98 -13.22 5.60 -4.93
C THR A 98 -14.05 4.38 -5.36
N ALA A 99 -14.66 4.42 -6.53
CA ALA A 99 -15.32 3.26 -7.13
C ALA A 99 -14.99 3.16 -8.61
N GLY A 100 -14.77 1.94 -9.08
CA GLY A 100 -14.48 1.59 -10.48
C GLY A 100 -15.51 0.62 -11.04
N ILE A 101 -15.91 0.81 -12.31
CA ILE A 101 -16.90 0.00 -13.01
C ILE A 101 -16.27 -0.50 -14.31
N GLY A 102 -16.34 -1.80 -14.52
CA GLY A 102 -15.78 -2.45 -15.70
C GLY A 102 -16.41 -3.83 -15.94
N PRO A 103 -15.84 -4.67 -16.82
CA PRO A 103 -16.35 -6.01 -17.09
C PRO A 103 -16.49 -6.91 -15.85
N TRP A 104 -15.77 -6.61 -14.77
CA TRP A 104 -15.83 -7.31 -13.49
C TRP A 104 -17.03 -6.92 -12.60
N GLY A 105 -17.81 -5.91 -13.01
CA GLY A 105 -18.85 -5.29 -12.18
C GLY A 105 -18.39 -3.98 -11.56
N VAL A 106 -18.87 -3.71 -10.36
CA VAL A 106 -18.51 -2.54 -9.55
C VAL A 106 -17.58 -2.96 -8.42
N SER A 107 -16.46 -2.27 -8.29
CA SER A 107 -15.52 -2.41 -7.18
C SER A 107 -15.40 -1.09 -6.42
N TYR A 108 -15.17 -1.18 -5.12
CA TYR A 108 -15.05 -0.05 -4.22
C TYR A 108 -13.69 -0.08 -3.52
N ALA A 109 -13.07 1.08 -3.37
CA ALA A 109 -11.85 1.21 -2.59
C ALA A 109 -12.15 0.94 -1.11
N ALA A 110 -11.39 0.05 -0.50
CA ALA A 110 -11.58 -0.38 0.88
C ALA A 110 -11.18 0.73 1.88
N ASN A 111 -11.75 0.67 3.08
CA ASN A 111 -11.28 1.45 4.23
C ASN A 111 -9.94 0.87 4.70
N LEU A 112 -8.87 1.66 4.63
CA LEU A 112 -7.51 1.30 5.07
C LEU A 112 -7.16 1.87 6.44
N THR A 113 -8.09 2.58 7.11
CA THR A 113 -7.86 3.10 8.45
C THR A 113 -7.92 2.00 9.52
N PRO A 114 -7.34 2.22 10.71
CA PRO A 114 -7.37 1.25 11.80
C PRO A 114 -8.71 1.23 12.56
N ASP A 115 -9.81 1.53 11.87
CA ASP A 115 -11.16 1.32 12.38
C ASP A 115 -11.57 -0.15 12.21
N GLU A 116 -12.50 -0.65 13.02
CA GLU A 116 -13.01 -2.03 12.93
C GLU A 116 -13.67 -2.33 11.57
N THR A 117 -14.20 -1.28 10.90
CA THR A 117 -14.75 -1.36 9.54
C THR A 117 -13.69 -1.37 8.45
N GLY A 118 -12.42 -1.12 8.80
CA GLY A 118 -11.25 -1.10 7.94
C GLY A 118 -10.24 -2.19 8.30
N LEU A 119 -9.01 -1.76 8.65
CA LEU A 119 -7.89 -2.64 8.99
C LEU A 119 -7.72 -2.85 10.50
N GLY A 120 -8.57 -2.31 11.37
CA GLY A 120 -8.39 -2.34 12.82
C GLY A 120 -8.29 -3.73 13.42
N ASN A 121 -8.98 -4.70 12.84
CA ASN A 121 -8.97 -6.10 13.27
C ASN A 121 -8.06 -7.00 12.41
N TRP A 122 -7.25 -6.42 11.51
CA TRP A 122 -6.37 -7.21 10.65
C TRP A 122 -5.04 -7.46 11.31
N THR A 123 -4.47 -8.62 11.02
CA THR A 123 -3.06 -8.91 11.29
C THR A 123 -2.19 -8.43 10.13
N GLU A 124 -0.92 -8.17 10.41
CA GLU A 124 0.07 -7.87 9.36
C GLU A 124 0.14 -8.99 8.30
N ALA A 125 0.03 -10.25 8.71
CA ALA A 125 0.01 -11.38 7.79
C ALA A 125 -1.17 -11.34 6.82
N GLN A 126 -2.36 -10.91 7.26
CA GLN A 126 -3.51 -10.71 6.39
C GLN A 126 -3.28 -9.55 5.41
N PHE A 127 -2.73 -8.42 5.90
CA PHE A 127 -2.39 -7.29 5.04
C PHE A 127 -1.36 -7.69 3.97
N LYS A 128 -0.29 -8.39 4.37
CA LYS A 128 0.72 -8.92 3.45
C LYS A 128 0.10 -9.82 2.37
N LYS A 129 -0.75 -10.76 2.77
CA LYS A 129 -1.44 -11.65 1.84
C LYS A 129 -2.37 -10.90 0.89
N ALA A 130 -3.08 -9.87 1.36
CA ALA A 130 -3.92 -9.03 0.51
C ALA A 130 -3.09 -8.30 -0.54
N ILE A 131 -2.00 -7.64 -0.17
CA ILE A 131 -1.25 -6.77 -1.07
C ILE A 131 -0.29 -7.55 -1.99
N LYS A 132 0.32 -8.64 -1.53
CA LYS A 132 1.29 -9.43 -2.34
C LYS A 132 0.63 -10.55 -3.14
N GLU A 133 -0.45 -11.14 -2.65
CA GLU A 133 -1.12 -12.27 -3.29
C GLU A 133 -2.49 -11.89 -3.90
N GLY A 134 -2.93 -10.64 -3.71
CA GLY A 134 -4.21 -10.16 -4.21
C GLY A 134 -5.42 -10.85 -3.56
N LYS A 135 -5.31 -11.37 -2.34
CA LYS A 135 -6.40 -12.07 -1.66
C LYS A 135 -7.34 -11.09 -0.96
N SER A 136 -8.63 -11.17 -1.27
CA SER A 136 -9.64 -10.36 -0.59
C SER A 136 -9.61 -10.63 0.92
N LYS A 137 -9.55 -9.57 1.72
CA LYS A 137 -9.44 -9.63 3.20
C LYS A 137 -8.20 -10.41 3.70
N GLY A 138 -7.19 -10.64 2.86
CA GLY A 138 -5.99 -11.39 3.24
C GLY A 138 -6.24 -12.83 3.67
N MET A 139 -7.30 -13.46 3.15
CA MET A 139 -7.69 -14.82 3.54
C MET A 139 -7.60 -15.79 2.35
N ASP A 140 -7.23 -17.03 2.66
CA ASP A 140 -7.23 -18.12 1.67
C ASP A 140 -8.67 -18.48 1.27
N GLY A 141 -8.83 -18.97 0.03
CA GLY A 141 -10.13 -19.35 -0.50
C GLY A 141 -11.07 -18.19 -0.87
N THR A 142 -10.64 -16.94 -0.65
CA THR A 142 -11.42 -15.78 -1.05
C THR A 142 -11.16 -15.38 -2.51
N ARG A 143 -12.07 -14.59 -3.08
CA ARG A 143 -11.88 -14.03 -4.42
C ARG A 143 -10.60 -13.19 -4.49
N PRO A 144 -10.01 -12.98 -5.67
CA PRO A 144 -8.94 -12.00 -5.85
C PRO A 144 -9.45 -10.58 -5.59
N LEU A 145 -8.54 -9.66 -5.30
CA LEU A 145 -8.82 -8.22 -5.35
C LEU A 145 -9.24 -7.86 -6.77
N LEU A 146 -10.28 -7.04 -6.88
CA LEU A 146 -10.84 -6.65 -8.16
C LEU A 146 -10.09 -5.45 -8.76
N PRO A 147 -10.06 -5.33 -10.09
CA PRO A 147 -9.66 -4.09 -10.72
C PRO A 147 -10.50 -2.91 -10.19
N PRO A 148 -9.96 -1.69 -10.15
CA PRO A 148 -8.66 -1.29 -10.65
C PRO A 148 -7.49 -1.44 -9.66
N MET A 149 -7.66 -2.12 -8.50
CA MET A 149 -6.58 -2.29 -7.54
C MET A 149 -5.38 -3.02 -8.17
N PRO A 150 -4.22 -2.36 -8.36
CA PRO A 150 -3.10 -2.90 -9.13
C PRO A 150 -2.17 -3.75 -8.24
N TRP A 151 -2.73 -4.70 -7.48
CA TRP A 151 -1.97 -5.50 -6.51
C TRP A 151 -0.79 -6.25 -7.16
N GLN A 152 -0.89 -6.57 -8.46
CA GLN A 152 0.19 -7.24 -9.20
C GLN A 152 1.50 -6.44 -9.20
N ASN A 153 1.42 -5.10 -9.05
CA ASN A 153 2.60 -4.25 -8.96
C ASN A 153 3.35 -4.42 -7.64
N PHE A 154 2.70 -5.01 -6.64
CA PHE A 154 3.21 -5.10 -5.27
C PHE A 154 3.72 -6.49 -4.88
N VAL A 155 3.65 -7.49 -5.78
CA VAL A 155 4.04 -8.88 -5.48
C VAL A 155 5.49 -9.00 -5.02
N ASN A 156 6.38 -8.11 -5.47
CA ASN A 156 7.81 -8.11 -5.16
C ASN A 156 8.20 -7.08 -4.08
N ILE A 157 7.24 -6.42 -3.45
CA ILE A 157 7.54 -5.52 -2.32
C ILE A 157 8.20 -6.32 -1.19
N SER A 158 9.21 -5.74 -0.53
CA SER A 158 9.88 -6.41 0.59
C SER A 158 8.94 -6.60 1.78
N ASP A 159 9.20 -7.59 2.60
CA ASP A 159 8.40 -7.83 3.80
C ASP A 159 8.54 -6.69 4.81
N GLU A 160 9.73 -6.08 4.87
CA GLU A 160 10.02 -4.91 5.70
C GLU A 160 9.18 -3.70 5.27
N ASP A 161 9.03 -3.47 3.96
CA ASP A 161 8.20 -2.40 3.44
C ASP A 161 6.71 -2.66 3.69
N VAL A 162 6.25 -3.90 3.59
CA VAL A 162 4.87 -4.28 3.97
C VAL A 162 4.63 -4.03 5.45
N SER A 163 5.58 -4.42 6.32
CA SER A 163 5.51 -4.16 7.77
C SER A 163 5.44 -2.66 8.06
N ALA A 164 6.24 -1.86 7.36
CA ALA A 164 6.23 -0.41 7.50
C ALA A 164 4.89 0.20 7.06
N MET A 165 4.34 -0.22 5.90
CA MET A 165 3.03 0.23 5.44
C MET A 165 1.93 -0.12 6.44
N PHE A 166 1.93 -1.34 6.96
CA PHE A 166 0.95 -1.76 7.95
C PHE A 166 1.07 -0.96 9.26
N ALA A 167 2.31 -0.73 9.74
CA ALA A 167 2.57 0.09 10.92
C ALA A 167 2.02 1.53 10.75
N TYR A 168 2.20 2.14 9.59
CA TYR A 168 1.62 3.46 9.29
C TYR A 168 0.10 3.41 9.27
N LEU A 169 -0.51 2.46 8.55
CA LEU A 169 -1.97 2.34 8.45
C LEU A 169 -2.64 2.07 9.81
N GLN A 170 -1.92 1.41 10.73
CA GLN A 170 -2.38 1.21 12.11
C GLN A 170 -2.16 2.44 13.01
N SER A 171 -1.37 3.42 12.59
CA SER A 171 -1.06 4.64 13.37
C SER A 171 -1.92 5.85 13.02
N ILE A 172 -2.61 5.84 11.89
CA ILE A 172 -3.44 6.96 11.44
C ILE A 172 -4.78 7.02 12.18
N LYS A 173 -5.50 8.13 12.00
CA LYS A 173 -6.82 8.30 12.63
C LYS A 173 -7.82 7.25 12.13
N PRO A 174 -8.48 6.48 13.02
CA PRO A 174 -9.55 5.57 12.62
C PRO A 174 -10.77 6.34 12.11
N ILE A 175 -11.39 5.86 11.04
CA ILE A 175 -12.59 6.43 10.43
C ILE A 175 -13.57 5.30 10.18
N ALA A 176 -14.70 5.32 10.89
CA ALA A 176 -15.78 4.34 10.69
C ALA A 176 -16.43 4.53 9.31
N ASN A 177 -16.32 3.54 8.44
CA ASN A 177 -16.91 3.55 7.11
C ASN A 177 -17.08 2.12 6.59
N ILE A 178 -18.31 1.61 6.53
CA ILE A 178 -18.63 0.28 6.00
C ILE A 178 -18.73 0.37 4.48
N VAL A 179 -17.61 0.22 3.80
CA VAL A 179 -17.55 0.23 2.33
C VAL A 179 -18.46 -0.86 1.74
N PRO A 180 -19.27 -0.55 0.71
CA PRO A 180 -20.14 -1.54 0.08
C PRO A 180 -19.37 -2.73 -0.51
N ASN A 181 -20.00 -3.90 -0.51
CA ASN A 181 -19.44 -5.05 -1.21
C ASN A 181 -19.47 -4.83 -2.73
N PRO A 182 -18.53 -5.43 -3.49
CA PRO A 182 -18.59 -5.42 -4.94
C PRO A 182 -19.94 -5.88 -5.47
N GLN A 183 -20.40 -5.24 -6.55
CA GLN A 183 -21.74 -5.48 -7.11
C GLN A 183 -21.65 -5.91 -8.58
N PRO A 184 -22.62 -6.70 -9.07
CA PRO A 184 -22.73 -7.00 -10.50
C PRO A 184 -23.13 -5.75 -11.29
N LEU A 185 -22.88 -5.75 -12.61
CA LEU A 185 -23.26 -4.64 -13.49
C LEU A 185 -24.76 -4.33 -13.46
N SER A 186 -25.61 -5.32 -13.24
CA SER A 186 -27.07 -5.13 -13.11
C SER A 186 -27.45 -4.16 -11.98
N ALA A 187 -26.58 -3.96 -10.99
CA ALA A 187 -26.83 -3.01 -9.92
C ALA A 187 -26.77 -1.54 -10.39
N VAL A 188 -26.05 -1.27 -11.51
CA VAL A 188 -25.83 0.09 -12.05
C VAL A 188 -26.36 0.26 -13.48
N SER A 189 -26.95 -0.78 -14.09
CA SER A 189 -27.55 -0.70 -15.43
C SER A 189 -28.76 0.23 -15.43
N GLN A 190 -28.91 1.00 -16.51
CA GLN A 190 -30.15 1.67 -16.87
C GLN A 190 -31.11 0.69 -17.52
#